data_e9ec782da86e0a5f3c4c2e3456c8788d
#
_entry.id   e9ec782da86e0a5f3c4c2e3456c8788d
#
_cell.length_a   1.000
_cell.length_b   1.000
_cell.length_c   1.000
_cell.angle_alpha   90.00
_cell.angle_beta   90.00
_cell.angle_gamma   90.00
#
_symmetry.space_group_name_H-M   'P 1'
#
loop_
_entity.id
_entity.type
_entity.pdbx_description
1 polymer ?
#
loop_
_entity_poly.entity_id
_entity_poly.type
_entity_poly.pdbx_seq_one_letter_code
_entity_poly.pdbx_strand_id
1 'polypeptide(L)'
;MRNYNYKNKWQKLLTPEVVSLLTQIHEYKGEQTLFIEAKADTLTQLVEIAKIQSTEASNKIEGIYTSEERLKSLVSNKTTPRTRNEQEIAGYRDVLSTIDENHDFIPVKPSIILQLHRDLYKFSGKSIGGSYTGADNVIAEEDSEGDQFVRFQSVPAWETPAAIDAICEAFDEILAQTDADPLLIIPMFILDFLCIHPFNDGNGRMSRLLTLLLLYRAGYIVGKYISIEKMIEQTKETYYEALQNSSAYWHEDKNDYIPFVQYTLGVVVAAYREFSSRVKLIATSNMSKPERIREIIKDTLGKITKTEIMQKCTDISQVTVQRALNELVTRGEILKIGCGRYTSYMWNHEKE
;
A
#
# COMPACT_ATOMS: atom_id res chain seq x y z
N MET A 1 18.93 -10.16 25.05
CA MET A 1 18.30 -10.26 23.70
C MET A 1 16.80 -10.38 23.87
N ARG A 2 16.02 -9.57 23.14
CA ARG A 2 14.54 -9.64 23.10
C ARG A 2 14.09 -11.02 22.57
N ASN A 3 13.00 -11.55 23.11
CA ASN A 3 12.39 -12.78 22.59
C ASN A 3 11.31 -12.43 21.55
N TYR A 4 11.57 -12.74 20.29
CA TYR A 4 10.66 -12.50 19.17
C TYR A 4 9.64 -13.63 19.03
N ASN A 5 8.74 -13.76 20.01
CA ASN A 5 7.71 -14.80 20.00
C ASN A 5 6.34 -14.24 19.60
N TYR A 6 5.96 -14.39 18.32
CA TYR A 6 4.66 -13.93 17.82
C TYR A 6 3.49 -14.82 18.25
N LYS A 7 3.73 -16.11 18.59
CA LYS A 7 2.68 -17.08 18.95
C LYS A 7 1.78 -16.63 20.11
N ASN A 8 2.36 -15.97 21.09
CA ASN A 8 1.65 -15.53 22.29
C ASN A 8 1.14 -14.07 22.19
N LYS A 9 1.36 -13.39 21.08
CA LYS A 9 1.08 -11.95 20.93
C LYS A 9 -0.03 -11.65 19.93
N TRP A 10 -0.14 -12.40 18.84
CA TRP A 10 -1.05 -12.07 17.74
C TRP A 10 -2.53 -12.10 18.13
N GLN A 11 -2.95 -13.00 19.05
CA GLN A 11 -4.34 -13.07 19.51
C GLN A 11 -4.78 -11.77 20.23
N LYS A 12 -3.84 -11.07 20.87
CA LYS A 12 -4.11 -9.80 21.56
C LYS A 12 -4.41 -8.66 20.58
N LEU A 13 -4.07 -8.85 19.30
CA LEU A 13 -4.33 -7.87 18.24
C LEU A 13 -5.79 -7.93 17.74
N LEU A 14 -6.55 -8.95 18.09
CA LEU A 14 -7.93 -9.15 17.62
C LEU A 14 -8.92 -8.23 18.35
N THR A 15 -8.69 -6.92 18.25
CA THR A 15 -9.66 -5.91 18.69
C THR A 15 -10.81 -5.81 17.68
N PRO A 16 -12.00 -5.29 18.06
CA PRO A 16 -13.11 -5.09 17.12
C PRO A 16 -12.71 -4.31 15.87
N GLU A 17 -11.86 -3.29 16.01
CA GLU A 17 -11.39 -2.45 14.92
C GLU A 17 -10.49 -3.25 13.97
N VAL A 18 -9.53 -4.01 14.49
CA VAL A 18 -8.63 -4.86 13.69
C VAL A 18 -9.42 -5.94 12.97
N VAL A 19 -10.37 -6.61 13.65
CA VAL A 19 -11.25 -7.61 13.03
C VAL A 19 -12.06 -7.00 11.89
N SER A 20 -12.60 -5.79 12.07
CA SER A 20 -13.32 -5.07 11.00
C SER A 20 -12.42 -4.80 9.79
N LEU A 21 -11.17 -4.38 10.00
CA LEU A 21 -10.21 -4.14 8.91
C LEU A 21 -9.85 -5.43 8.18
N LEU A 22 -9.60 -6.52 8.92
CA LEU A 22 -9.32 -7.85 8.33
C LEU A 22 -10.47 -8.31 7.44
N THR A 23 -11.72 -8.24 7.95
CA THR A 23 -12.92 -8.62 7.19
C THR A 23 -13.00 -7.85 5.87
N GLN A 24 -12.83 -6.52 5.90
CA GLN A 24 -12.85 -5.69 4.70
C GLN A 24 -11.75 -6.10 3.71
N ILE A 25 -10.52 -6.36 4.18
CA ILE A 25 -9.42 -6.75 3.29
C ILE A 25 -9.72 -8.10 2.63
N HIS A 26 -10.25 -9.07 3.36
CA HIS A 26 -10.61 -10.39 2.82
C HIS A 26 -11.74 -10.30 1.78
N GLU A 27 -12.75 -9.48 2.02
CA GLU A 27 -13.82 -9.21 1.04
C GLU A 27 -13.23 -8.61 -0.25
N TYR A 28 -12.43 -7.56 -0.14
CA TYR A 28 -11.78 -6.93 -1.29
C TYR A 28 -10.82 -7.87 -2.03
N LYS A 29 -10.11 -8.75 -1.32
CA LYS A 29 -9.24 -9.75 -1.95
C LYS A 29 -10.03 -10.69 -2.85
N GLY A 30 -11.22 -11.12 -2.39
CA GLY A 30 -12.13 -11.93 -3.19
C GLY A 30 -12.59 -11.19 -4.46
N GLU A 31 -13.02 -9.93 -4.34
CA GLU A 31 -13.39 -9.09 -5.48
C GLU A 31 -12.22 -8.85 -6.46
N GLN A 32 -11.01 -8.62 -5.94
CA GLN A 32 -9.82 -8.38 -6.75
C GLN A 32 -9.56 -9.52 -7.73
N THR A 33 -9.71 -10.77 -7.31
CA THR A 33 -9.50 -11.95 -8.17
C THR A 33 -10.40 -11.89 -9.39
N LEU A 34 -11.68 -11.58 -9.21
CA LEU A 34 -12.65 -11.44 -10.30
C LEU A 34 -12.28 -10.32 -11.29
N PHE A 35 -11.76 -9.18 -10.78
CA PHE A 35 -11.32 -8.06 -11.62
C PHE A 35 -10.07 -8.39 -12.45
N ILE A 36 -9.12 -9.11 -11.85
CA ILE A 36 -7.86 -9.49 -12.52
C ILE A 36 -8.14 -10.43 -13.69
N GLU A 37 -9.00 -11.43 -13.49
CA GLU A 37 -9.38 -12.39 -14.54
C GLU A 37 -10.14 -11.72 -15.71
N ALA A 38 -11.00 -10.74 -15.40
CA ALA A 38 -11.85 -10.12 -16.41
C ALA A 38 -11.16 -9.05 -17.26
N LYS A 39 -10.05 -8.42 -16.84
CA LYS A 39 -9.52 -7.17 -17.43
C LYS A 39 -8.00 -7.02 -17.42
N ALA A 40 -7.25 -8.07 -17.73
CA ALA A 40 -5.79 -8.09 -17.71
C ALA A 40 -5.11 -6.92 -18.46
N ASP A 41 -5.58 -6.56 -19.66
CA ASP A 41 -4.97 -5.48 -20.46
C ASP A 41 -5.10 -4.09 -19.82
N THR A 42 -6.20 -3.87 -19.10
CA THR A 42 -6.48 -2.59 -18.45
C THR A 42 -5.66 -2.40 -17.19
N LEU A 43 -5.36 -3.48 -16.50
CA LEU A 43 -4.58 -3.49 -15.27
C LEU A 43 -3.10 -3.16 -15.52
N THR A 44 -2.58 -3.41 -16.72
CA THR A 44 -1.19 -3.08 -17.10
C THR A 44 -0.88 -1.59 -16.91
N GLN A 45 -1.80 -0.70 -17.26
CA GLN A 45 -1.61 0.74 -17.05
C GLN A 45 -1.56 1.11 -15.55
N LEU A 46 -2.37 0.45 -14.71
CA LEU A 46 -2.35 0.68 -13.27
C LEU A 46 -1.02 0.24 -12.67
N VAL A 47 -0.46 -0.88 -13.12
CA VAL A 47 0.85 -1.38 -12.68
C VAL A 47 1.95 -0.35 -12.96
N GLU A 48 2.01 0.18 -14.18
CA GLU A 48 3.01 1.20 -14.56
C GLU A 48 2.89 2.47 -13.70
N ILE A 49 1.66 2.95 -13.49
CA ILE A 49 1.40 4.14 -12.65
C ILE A 49 1.80 3.86 -11.20
N ALA A 50 1.38 2.72 -10.65
CA ALA A 50 1.71 2.33 -9.29
C ALA A 50 3.22 2.23 -9.07
N LYS A 51 3.97 1.65 -10.01
CA LYS A 51 5.42 1.53 -9.96
C LYS A 51 6.12 2.89 -9.92
N ILE A 52 5.66 3.85 -10.72
CA ILE A 52 6.18 5.22 -10.70
C ILE A 52 5.89 5.87 -9.33
N GLN A 53 4.64 5.79 -8.87
CA GLN A 53 4.21 6.39 -7.61
C GLN A 53 4.90 5.76 -6.39
N SER A 54 5.06 4.44 -6.37
CA SER A 54 5.75 3.72 -5.29
C SER A 54 7.23 4.09 -5.22
N THR A 55 7.89 4.15 -6.39
CA THR A 55 9.29 4.56 -6.47
C THR A 55 9.46 6.01 -6.03
N GLU A 56 8.58 6.92 -6.44
CA GLU A 56 8.62 8.33 -6.01
C GLU A 56 8.39 8.46 -4.51
N ALA A 57 7.25 7.98 -4.04
CA ALA A 57 6.78 8.20 -2.68
C ALA A 57 7.73 7.62 -1.63
N SER A 58 8.20 6.39 -1.83
CA SER A 58 9.12 5.76 -0.88
C SER A 58 10.45 6.50 -0.76
N ASN A 59 10.99 7.01 -1.85
CA ASN A 59 12.21 7.82 -1.82
C ASN A 59 11.96 9.23 -1.25
N LYS A 60 10.81 9.83 -1.54
CA LYS A 60 10.42 11.14 -1.06
C LYS A 60 10.20 11.19 0.46
N ILE A 61 9.70 10.13 1.07
CA ILE A 61 9.61 9.99 2.53
C ILE A 61 11.00 10.19 3.17
N GLU A 62 12.05 9.70 2.53
CA GLU A 62 13.46 9.80 2.98
C GLU A 62 14.17 11.07 2.46
N GLY A 63 13.46 12.02 1.88
CA GLY A 63 14.05 13.27 1.37
C GLY A 63 14.83 13.12 0.05
N ILE A 64 14.62 12.05 -0.71
CA ILE A 64 15.30 11.77 -1.97
C ILE A 64 14.39 12.16 -3.13
N TYR A 65 14.83 13.13 -3.95
CA TYR A 65 14.03 13.76 -5.00
C TYR A 65 14.75 13.80 -6.35
N THR A 66 13.95 13.75 -7.41
CA THR A 66 14.36 14.13 -8.78
C THR A 66 13.19 14.82 -9.48
N SER A 67 13.41 15.37 -10.69
CA SER A 67 12.31 15.96 -11.47
C SER A 67 11.36 14.86 -11.97
N GLU A 68 10.09 15.24 -12.21
CA GLU A 68 9.06 14.30 -12.69
C GLU A 68 9.44 13.61 -14.02
N GLU A 69 10.05 14.37 -14.95
CA GLU A 69 10.52 13.81 -16.22
C GLU A 69 11.63 12.78 -16.01
N ARG A 70 12.59 13.09 -15.14
CA ARG A 70 13.69 12.17 -14.81
C ARG A 70 13.18 10.93 -14.11
N LEU A 71 12.28 11.09 -13.15
CA LEU A 71 11.64 9.98 -12.47
C LEU A 71 10.98 9.01 -13.46
N LYS A 72 10.09 9.51 -14.32
CA LYS A 72 9.41 8.69 -15.33
C LYS A 72 10.40 7.99 -16.26
N SER A 73 11.45 8.68 -16.67
CA SER A 73 12.49 8.11 -17.53
C SER A 73 13.35 7.06 -16.82
N LEU A 74 13.64 7.24 -15.54
CA LEU A 74 14.36 6.27 -14.71
C LEU A 74 13.51 5.03 -14.46
N VAL A 75 12.23 5.18 -14.06
CA VAL A 75 11.35 4.05 -13.77
C VAL A 75 11.08 3.21 -15.02
N SER A 76 10.94 3.83 -16.21
CA SER A 76 10.78 3.12 -17.47
C SER A 76 12.09 2.65 -18.11
N ASN A 77 13.22 2.68 -17.41
CA ASN A 77 14.55 2.28 -17.91
C ASN A 77 15.01 3.01 -19.19
N LYS A 78 14.49 4.21 -19.46
CA LYS A 78 14.86 5.02 -20.65
C LYS A 78 16.10 5.87 -20.47
N THR A 79 16.66 5.91 -19.25
CA THR A 79 17.85 6.71 -18.92
C THR A 79 18.64 6.08 -17.78
N THR A 80 19.91 6.44 -17.67
CA THR A 80 20.79 6.06 -16.56
C THR A 80 20.78 7.11 -15.46
N PRO A 81 20.93 6.72 -14.18
CA PRO A 81 21.01 7.66 -13.06
C PRO A 81 22.30 8.51 -13.14
N ARG A 82 22.20 9.81 -12.85
CA ARG A 82 23.29 10.77 -12.92
C ARG A 82 23.70 11.34 -11.56
N THR A 83 22.74 11.49 -10.66
CA THR A 83 22.98 12.02 -9.31
C THR A 83 22.84 10.92 -8.27
N ARG A 84 23.31 11.18 -7.04
CA ARG A 84 23.11 10.25 -5.91
C ARG A 84 21.64 9.91 -5.72
N ASN A 85 20.75 10.91 -5.70
CA ASN A 85 19.33 10.68 -5.54
C ASN A 85 18.77 9.78 -6.66
N GLU A 86 19.15 10.03 -7.91
CA GLU A 86 18.73 9.20 -9.04
C GLU A 86 19.26 7.77 -8.96
N GLN A 87 20.45 7.55 -8.40
CA GLN A 87 21.04 6.23 -8.16
C GLN A 87 20.21 5.45 -7.13
N GLU A 88 19.80 6.09 -6.06
CA GLU A 88 18.98 5.51 -5.01
C GLU A 88 17.55 5.23 -5.50
N ILE A 89 16.96 6.12 -6.30
CA ILE A 89 15.67 5.93 -6.98
C ILE A 89 15.73 4.73 -7.94
N ALA A 90 16.79 4.61 -8.74
CA ALA A 90 16.97 3.50 -9.67
C ALA A 90 17.14 2.15 -8.95
N GLY A 91 17.87 2.15 -7.83
CA GLY A 91 18.00 0.96 -6.98
C GLY A 91 16.66 0.50 -6.40
N TYR A 92 15.87 1.44 -5.84
CA TYR A 92 14.54 1.15 -5.33
C TYR A 92 13.62 0.56 -6.41
N ARG A 93 13.57 1.19 -7.59
CA ARG A 93 12.81 0.71 -8.75
C ARG A 93 13.16 -0.75 -9.10
N ASP A 94 14.44 -1.10 -9.10
CA ASP A 94 14.89 -2.42 -9.49
C ASP A 94 14.50 -3.49 -8.45
N VAL A 95 14.63 -3.17 -7.16
CA VAL A 95 14.17 -4.06 -6.08
C VAL A 95 12.66 -4.22 -6.13
N LEU A 96 11.90 -3.13 -6.30
CA LEU A 96 10.45 -3.18 -6.47
C LEU A 96 10.04 -4.07 -7.65
N SER A 97 10.71 -3.93 -8.80
CA SER A 97 10.45 -4.77 -9.98
C SER A 97 10.72 -6.25 -9.70
N THR A 98 11.82 -6.54 -9.00
CA THR A 98 12.16 -7.91 -8.60
C THR A 98 11.09 -8.52 -7.71
N ILE A 99 10.55 -7.75 -6.76
CA ILE A 99 9.45 -8.18 -5.88
C ILE A 99 8.17 -8.38 -6.68
N ASP A 100 7.80 -7.43 -7.54
CA ASP A 100 6.59 -7.51 -8.37
C ASP A 100 6.55 -8.77 -9.24
N GLU A 101 7.69 -9.16 -9.79
CA GLU A 101 7.80 -10.26 -10.73
C GLU A 101 8.04 -11.63 -10.06
N ASN A 102 8.71 -11.65 -8.89
CA ASN A 102 9.27 -12.88 -8.33
C ASN A 102 8.90 -13.13 -6.85
N HIS A 103 7.95 -12.40 -6.26
CA HIS A 103 7.62 -12.49 -4.82
C HIS A 103 7.36 -13.92 -4.32
N ASP A 104 6.78 -14.80 -5.13
CA ASP A 104 6.52 -16.20 -4.76
C ASP A 104 7.79 -17.00 -4.47
N PHE A 105 8.90 -16.63 -5.10
CA PHE A 105 10.19 -17.31 -5.01
C PHE A 105 11.20 -16.63 -4.07
N ILE A 106 10.86 -15.48 -3.49
CA ILE A 106 11.74 -14.72 -2.61
C ILE A 106 11.42 -15.07 -1.14
N PRO A 107 12.20 -15.92 -0.46
CA PRO A 107 11.94 -16.25 0.95
C PRO A 107 12.35 -15.10 1.88
N VAL A 108 11.72 -15.05 3.05
CA VAL A 108 12.05 -14.06 4.09
C VAL A 108 13.19 -14.60 4.93
N LYS A 109 14.42 -14.37 4.47
CA LYS A 109 15.64 -14.84 5.13
C LYS A 109 16.65 -13.70 5.26
N PRO A 110 17.49 -13.72 6.29
CA PRO A 110 18.53 -12.70 6.50
C PRO A 110 19.41 -12.45 5.27
N SER A 111 19.84 -13.51 4.59
CA SER A 111 20.65 -13.41 3.36
C SER A 111 19.92 -12.71 2.22
N ILE A 112 18.62 -12.93 2.10
CA ILE A 112 17.78 -12.26 1.09
C ILE A 112 17.55 -10.79 1.44
N ILE A 113 17.31 -10.47 2.70
CA ILE A 113 17.20 -9.08 3.18
C ILE A 113 18.49 -8.31 2.86
N LEU A 114 19.65 -8.91 3.12
CA LEU A 114 20.95 -8.34 2.76
C LEU A 114 21.13 -8.19 1.24
N GLN A 115 20.66 -9.15 0.44
CA GLN A 115 20.71 -9.04 -1.01
C GLN A 115 19.82 -7.93 -1.54
N LEU A 116 18.57 -7.83 -1.10
CA LEU A 116 17.67 -6.75 -1.49
C LEU A 116 18.24 -5.38 -1.11
N HIS A 117 18.86 -5.27 0.07
CA HIS A 117 19.55 -4.05 0.48
C HIS A 117 20.80 -3.76 -0.39
N ARG A 118 21.54 -4.76 -0.82
CA ARG A 118 22.64 -4.59 -1.79
C ARG A 118 22.11 -4.05 -3.12
N ASP A 119 21.02 -4.62 -3.60
CA ASP A 119 20.41 -4.24 -4.88
C ASP A 119 19.80 -2.82 -4.82
N LEU A 120 19.29 -2.40 -3.65
CA LEU A 120 18.85 -1.03 -3.40
C LEU A 120 19.97 0.01 -3.64
N TYR A 121 21.22 -0.35 -3.35
CA TYR A 121 22.39 0.53 -3.48
C TYR A 121 23.31 0.20 -4.67
N LYS A 122 22.91 -0.69 -5.57
CA LYS A 122 23.78 -1.19 -6.66
C LYS A 122 24.30 -0.11 -7.62
N PHE A 123 23.61 1.02 -7.73
CA PHE A 123 24.03 2.15 -8.56
C PHE A 123 24.84 3.18 -7.78
N SER A 124 24.84 3.12 -6.46
CA SER A 124 25.52 4.05 -5.61
C SER A 124 26.96 3.63 -5.45
N GLY A 125 27.95 3.91 -6.04
CA GLY A 125 29.36 3.47 -5.88
C GLY A 125 29.87 3.28 -4.41
N LYS A 126 28.96 3.25 -3.43
CA LYS A 126 29.20 3.05 -2.01
C LYS A 126 29.08 1.58 -1.64
N SER A 127 30.03 1.08 -0.89
CA SER A 127 30.06 -0.28 -0.32
C SER A 127 29.10 -0.49 0.87
N ILE A 128 28.01 0.32 0.97
CA ILE A 128 27.08 0.24 2.12
C ILE A 128 25.98 -0.82 1.93
N GLY A 129 25.72 -1.22 0.69
CA GLY A 129 24.66 -2.17 0.38
C GLY A 129 25.00 -3.60 0.77
N GLY A 130 24.06 -4.31 1.41
CA GLY A 130 24.18 -5.72 1.73
C GLY A 130 25.03 -6.05 2.96
N SER A 131 25.24 -5.08 3.85
CA SER A 131 25.94 -5.27 5.12
C SER A 131 25.12 -4.66 6.26
N TYR A 132 25.11 -5.32 7.40
CA TYR A 132 24.55 -4.74 8.61
C TYR A 132 25.37 -3.54 9.07
N THR A 133 24.75 -2.70 9.91
CA THR A 133 25.43 -1.56 10.52
C THR A 133 26.66 -2.02 11.31
N GLY A 134 27.74 -1.25 11.21
CA GLY A 134 28.96 -1.47 12.00
C GLY A 134 29.03 -0.63 13.27
N ALA A 135 28.06 0.26 13.48
CA ALA A 135 27.98 1.15 14.64
C ALA A 135 26.54 1.17 15.17
N ASP A 136 26.38 1.46 16.44
CA ASP A 136 25.06 1.59 17.06
C ASP A 136 24.28 2.76 16.43
N ASN A 137 23.07 2.47 15.96
CA ASN A 137 22.19 3.44 15.36
C ASN A 137 21.25 4.05 16.41
N VAL A 138 20.94 5.33 16.24
CA VAL A 138 19.89 6.03 16.97
C VAL A 138 18.91 6.64 15.98
N ILE A 139 17.62 6.58 16.30
CA ILE A 139 16.60 7.32 15.58
C ILE A 139 16.39 8.63 16.33
N ALA A 140 16.90 9.72 15.75
CA ALA A 140 16.77 11.07 16.31
C ALA A 140 15.60 11.80 15.63
N GLU A 141 14.95 12.66 16.38
CA GLU A 141 13.96 13.63 15.90
C GLU A 141 14.36 15.03 16.34
N GLU A 142 13.86 16.02 15.61
CA GLU A 142 14.03 17.44 15.92
C GLU A 142 12.71 17.95 16.50
N ASP A 143 12.78 18.61 17.64
CA ASP A 143 11.61 19.23 18.26
C ASP A 143 11.23 20.56 17.59
N SER A 144 10.16 21.20 18.08
CA SER A 144 9.69 22.49 17.56
C SER A 144 10.67 23.66 17.79
N GLU A 145 11.68 23.49 18.64
CA GLU A 145 12.71 24.47 18.95
C GLU A 145 14.01 24.23 18.15
N GLY A 146 14.07 23.11 17.39
CA GLY A 146 15.21 22.73 16.56
C GLY A 146 16.25 21.88 17.31
N ASP A 147 15.95 21.43 18.51
CA ASP A 147 16.83 20.56 19.29
C ASP A 147 16.63 19.10 18.90
N GLN A 148 17.75 18.39 18.66
CA GLN A 148 17.73 16.97 18.34
C GLN A 148 17.66 16.13 19.62
N PHE A 149 16.70 15.22 19.68
CA PHE A 149 16.61 14.24 20.75
C PHE A 149 16.55 12.81 20.19
N VAL A 150 17.06 11.85 20.95
CA VAL A 150 16.99 10.43 20.59
C VAL A 150 15.58 9.92 20.88
N ARG A 151 14.83 9.66 19.82
CA ARG A 151 13.48 9.10 19.91
C ARG A 151 13.50 7.61 20.24
N PHE A 152 14.41 6.87 19.62
CA PHE A 152 14.51 5.43 19.78
C PHE A 152 15.97 4.97 19.63
N GLN A 153 16.43 4.14 20.54
CA GLN A 153 17.72 3.46 20.46
C GLN A 153 17.51 2.12 19.75
N SER A 154 18.15 1.90 18.61
CA SER A 154 18.07 0.62 17.92
C SER A 154 18.85 -0.50 18.66
N VAL A 155 18.72 -1.73 18.15
CA VAL A 155 19.53 -2.85 18.65
C VAL A 155 21.02 -2.57 18.41
N PRO A 156 21.92 -2.88 19.37
CA PRO A 156 23.34 -2.70 19.19
C PRO A 156 23.88 -3.42 17.95
N ALA A 157 24.85 -2.82 17.27
CA ALA A 157 25.38 -3.33 15.98
C ALA A 157 25.84 -4.79 16.08
N TRP A 158 26.48 -5.18 17.17
CA TRP A 158 26.97 -6.54 17.37
C TRP A 158 25.84 -7.59 17.55
N GLU A 159 24.67 -7.18 18.00
CA GLU A 159 23.48 -8.02 18.23
C GLU A 159 22.57 -8.07 16.99
N THR A 160 22.67 -7.10 16.10
CA THR A 160 21.81 -6.93 14.92
C THR A 160 21.68 -8.18 14.03
N PRO A 161 22.78 -8.91 13.68
CA PRO A 161 22.64 -10.13 12.87
C PRO A 161 21.74 -11.18 13.53
N ALA A 162 21.98 -11.45 14.82
CA ALA A 162 21.19 -12.43 15.57
C ALA A 162 19.72 -12.00 15.77
N ALA A 163 19.45 -10.69 15.89
CA ALA A 163 18.11 -10.16 15.97
C ALA A 163 17.33 -10.34 14.65
N ILE A 164 17.98 -10.11 13.50
CA ILE A 164 17.35 -10.35 12.18
C ILE A 164 17.13 -11.84 11.94
N ASP A 165 18.06 -12.72 12.31
CA ASP A 165 17.86 -14.17 12.26
C ASP A 165 16.62 -14.56 13.09
N ALA A 166 16.51 -14.07 14.32
CA ALA A 166 15.44 -14.41 15.24
C ALA A 166 14.05 -13.92 14.76
N ILE A 167 13.92 -12.71 14.17
CA ILE A 167 12.62 -12.27 13.63
C ILE A 167 12.22 -13.07 12.39
N CYS A 168 13.17 -13.44 11.52
CA CYS A 168 12.89 -14.26 10.35
C CYS A 168 12.41 -15.66 10.77
N GLU A 169 13.09 -16.30 11.74
CA GLU A 169 12.67 -17.60 12.28
C GLU A 169 11.29 -17.52 12.93
N ALA A 170 11.04 -16.51 13.78
CA ALA A 170 9.76 -16.33 14.43
C ALA A 170 8.61 -16.09 13.44
N PHE A 171 8.89 -15.36 12.33
CA PHE A 171 7.93 -15.14 11.25
C PHE A 171 7.58 -16.43 10.50
N ASP A 172 8.59 -17.20 10.09
CA ASP A 172 8.37 -18.47 9.40
C ASP A 172 7.65 -19.49 10.31
N GLU A 173 8.05 -19.55 11.59
CA GLU A 173 7.46 -20.47 12.57
C GLU A 173 5.97 -20.22 12.82
N ILE A 174 5.57 -18.94 12.99
CA ILE A 174 4.16 -18.61 13.27
C ILE A 174 3.27 -18.95 12.08
N LEU A 175 3.71 -18.65 10.86
CA LEU A 175 2.94 -18.92 9.64
C LEU A 175 2.88 -20.43 9.32
N ALA A 176 3.89 -21.22 9.71
CA ALA A 176 3.92 -22.66 9.46
C ALA A 176 3.11 -23.46 10.52
N GLN A 177 2.98 -22.95 11.73
CA GLN A 177 2.48 -23.73 12.89
C GLN A 177 1.14 -23.26 13.43
N THR A 178 0.55 -22.20 12.92
CA THR A 178 -0.70 -21.62 13.43
C THR A 178 -1.62 -21.17 12.31
N ASP A 179 -2.88 -20.96 12.66
CA ASP A 179 -3.89 -20.32 11.78
C ASP A 179 -3.86 -18.78 11.90
N ALA A 180 -2.71 -18.20 12.28
CA ALA A 180 -2.57 -16.76 12.40
C ALA A 180 -2.68 -16.10 11.01
N ASP A 181 -3.55 -15.09 10.93
CA ASP A 181 -3.69 -14.31 9.69
C ASP A 181 -2.38 -13.58 9.37
N PRO A 182 -1.79 -13.78 8.17
CA PRO A 182 -0.58 -13.07 7.75
C PRO A 182 -0.69 -11.55 7.87
N LEU A 183 -1.88 -10.97 7.69
CA LEU A 183 -2.12 -9.54 7.84
C LEU A 183 -1.84 -9.00 9.25
N LEU A 184 -1.88 -9.85 10.28
CA LEU A 184 -1.49 -9.48 11.64
C LEU A 184 0.02 -9.61 11.84
N ILE A 185 0.62 -10.65 11.28
CA ILE A 185 2.02 -10.99 11.51
C ILE A 185 2.96 -10.08 10.70
N ILE A 186 2.57 -9.72 9.48
CA ILE A 186 3.37 -8.84 8.61
C ILE A 186 3.72 -7.51 9.30
N PRO A 187 2.75 -6.71 9.80
CA PRO A 187 3.10 -5.47 10.48
C PRO A 187 3.89 -5.67 11.79
N MET A 188 3.71 -6.77 12.51
CA MET A 188 4.56 -7.08 13.68
C MET A 188 6.02 -7.27 13.26
N PHE A 189 6.26 -8.06 12.21
CA PHE A 189 7.59 -8.27 11.66
C PHE A 189 8.23 -6.96 11.17
N ILE A 190 7.46 -6.12 10.46
CA ILE A 190 7.94 -4.84 9.93
C ILE A 190 8.26 -3.86 11.07
N LEU A 191 7.46 -3.81 12.13
CA LEU A 191 7.77 -3.01 13.32
C LEU A 191 9.09 -3.47 13.97
N ASP A 192 9.25 -4.78 14.18
CA ASP A 192 10.47 -5.33 14.78
C ASP A 192 11.70 -5.07 13.89
N PHE A 193 11.57 -5.20 12.56
CA PHE A 193 12.62 -4.84 11.61
C PHE A 193 13.02 -3.36 11.74
N LEU A 194 12.05 -2.45 11.85
CA LEU A 194 12.30 -1.01 12.02
C LEU A 194 12.93 -0.69 13.38
N CYS A 195 12.57 -1.41 14.45
CA CYS A 195 13.17 -1.25 15.77
C CYS A 195 14.60 -1.84 15.83
N ILE A 196 14.86 -2.94 15.15
CA ILE A 196 16.23 -3.49 15.02
C ILE A 196 17.11 -2.50 14.26
N HIS A 197 16.58 -1.89 13.20
CA HIS A 197 17.24 -0.88 12.36
C HIS A 197 18.58 -1.37 11.80
N PRO A 198 18.59 -2.48 11.02
CA PRO A 198 19.79 -3.26 10.76
C PRO A 198 20.85 -2.60 9.86
N PHE A 199 20.52 -1.51 9.17
CA PHE A 199 21.39 -0.88 8.19
C PHE A 199 21.79 0.54 8.59
N ASN A 200 22.93 1.00 8.09
CA ASN A 200 23.36 2.40 8.28
C ASN A 200 22.43 3.40 7.55
N ASP A 201 21.78 2.97 6.46
CA ASP A 201 20.87 3.78 5.65
C ASP A 201 19.90 2.83 4.91
N GLY A 202 18.74 3.33 4.52
CA GLY A 202 17.75 2.58 3.73
C GLY A 202 16.80 1.69 4.54
N ASN A 203 16.79 1.73 5.86
CA ASN A 203 15.88 0.91 6.68
C ASN A 203 14.41 1.20 6.38
N GLY A 204 14.01 2.46 6.24
CA GLY A 204 12.64 2.83 5.88
C GLY A 204 12.23 2.33 4.49
N ARG A 205 13.09 2.47 3.48
CA ARG A 205 12.84 1.94 2.13
C ARG A 205 12.75 0.42 2.12
N MET A 206 13.66 -0.25 2.83
CA MET A 206 13.65 -1.70 2.98
C MET A 206 12.40 -2.19 3.69
N SER A 207 11.94 -1.53 4.76
CA SER A 207 10.72 -1.91 5.46
C SER A 207 9.48 -1.84 4.55
N ARG A 208 9.37 -0.82 3.68
CA ARG A 208 8.27 -0.69 2.71
C ARG A 208 8.35 -1.75 1.61
N LEU A 209 9.54 -2.04 1.08
CA LEU A 209 9.76 -3.13 0.11
C LEU A 209 9.44 -4.50 0.73
N LEU A 210 9.87 -4.76 1.96
CA LEU A 210 9.53 -5.98 2.70
C LEU A 210 8.02 -6.08 2.97
N THR A 211 7.35 -4.98 3.28
CA THR A 211 5.89 -4.97 3.43
C THR A 211 5.19 -5.44 2.15
N LEU A 212 5.59 -4.91 0.98
CA LEU A 212 5.04 -5.36 -0.31
C LEU A 212 5.34 -6.84 -0.56
N LEU A 213 6.59 -7.27 -0.39
CA LEU A 213 7.00 -8.67 -0.56
C LEU A 213 6.13 -9.61 0.28
N LEU A 214 5.96 -9.30 1.56
CA LEU A 214 5.21 -10.14 2.50
C LEU A 214 3.71 -10.16 2.18
N LEU A 215 3.12 -9.00 1.85
CA LEU A 215 1.72 -8.91 1.42
C LEU A 215 1.48 -9.73 0.14
N TYR A 216 2.36 -9.62 -0.86
CA TYR A 216 2.23 -10.34 -2.13
C TYR A 216 2.35 -11.85 -1.94
N ARG A 217 3.30 -12.32 -1.15
CA ARG A 217 3.44 -13.74 -0.78
C ARG A 217 2.21 -14.29 -0.06
N ALA A 218 1.52 -13.46 0.72
CA ALA A 218 0.26 -13.80 1.36
C ALA A 218 -0.97 -13.67 0.42
N GLY A 219 -0.74 -13.30 -0.85
CA GLY A 219 -1.78 -13.14 -1.88
C GLY A 219 -2.52 -11.81 -1.85
N TYR A 220 -2.02 -10.80 -1.13
CA TYR A 220 -2.58 -9.44 -1.10
C TYR A 220 -1.81 -8.54 -2.07
N ILE A 221 -2.09 -8.66 -3.36
CA ILE A 221 -1.32 -8.05 -4.44
C ILE A 221 -1.80 -6.65 -4.86
N VAL A 222 -2.67 -6.02 -4.08
CA VAL A 222 -3.21 -4.68 -4.40
C VAL A 222 -2.13 -3.63 -4.60
N GLY A 223 -1.01 -3.75 -3.90
CA GLY A 223 0.16 -2.86 -4.03
C GLY A 223 0.78 -2.83 -5.43
N LYS A 224 0.56 -3.85 -6.27
CA LYS A 224 0.96 -3.85 -7.69
C LYS A 224 0.18 -2.84 -8.54
N TYR A 225 -1.04 -2.53 -8.15
CA TYR A 225 -1.97 -1.68 -8.91
C TYR A 225 -2.16 -0.30 -8.30
N ILE A 226 -1.99 -0.19 -6.98
CA ILE A 226 -2.14 1.04 -6.20
C ILE A 226 -0.93 1.18 -5.28
N SER A 227 -0.25 2.31 -5.34
CA SER A 227 0.92 2.56 -4.51
C SER A 227 0.56 2.69 -3.02
N ILE A 228 0.95 1.70 -2.24
CA ILE A 228 0.87 1.71 -0.77
C ILE A 228 1.80 2.80 -0.21
N GLU A 229 2.98 2.96 -0.78
CA GLU A 229 3.97 3.97 -0.37
C GLU A 229 3.45 5.40 -0.58
N LYS A 230 2.65 5.62 -1.63
CA LYS A 230 2.00 6.92 -1.86
C LYS A 230 0.99 7.24 -0.77
N MET A 231 0.24 6.25 -0.30
CA MET A 231 -0.69 6.42 0.82
C MET A 231 0.07 6.70 2.13
N ILE A 232 1.18 6.00 2.36
CA ILE A 232 2.05 6.27 3.52
C ILE A 232 2.64 7.68 3.44
N GLU A 233 3.11 8.13 2.26
CA GLU A 233 3.62 9.49 2.06
C GLU A 233 2.55 10.55 2.39
N GLN A 234 1.31 10.33 1.96
CA GLN A 234 0.19 11.24 2.23
C GLN A 234 -0.25 11.27 3.69
N THR A 235 0.00 10.21 4.45
CA THR A 235 -0.33 10.07 5.87
C THR A 235 0.92 9.92 6.73
N LYS A 236 2.01 10.59 6.33
CA LYS A 236 3.34 10.44 6.92
C LYS A 236 3.35 10.68 8.43
N GLU A 237 2.65 11.69 8.91
CA GLU A 237 2.56 12.01 10.33
C GLU A 237 1.91 10.87 11.11
N THR A 238 0.76 10.36 10.66
CA THR A 238 0.05 9.24 11.30
C THR A 238 0.88 7.95 11.26
N TYR A 239 1.66 7.73 10.17
CA TYR A 239 2.60 6.61 10.08
C TYR A 239 3.64 6.66 11.20
N TYR A 240 4.30 7.81 11.38
CA TYR A 240 5.32 7.96 12.40
C TYR A 240 4.74 7.94 13.82
N GLU A 241 3.54 8.49 14.03
CA GLU A 241 2.83 8.40 15.29
C GLU A 241 2.51 6.93 15.66
N ALA A 242 1.97 6.15 14.71
CA ALA A 242 1.69 4.73 14.91
C ALA A 242 2.97 3.93 15.22
N LEU A 243 4.06 4.24 14.51
CA LEU A 243 5.36 3.62 14.72
C LEU A 243 5.92 3.95 16.11
N GLN A 244 5.84 5.22 16.54
CA GLN A 244 6.29 5.68 17.84
C GLN A 244 5.50 5.01 18.98
N ASN A 245 4.16 5.02 18.88
CA ASN A 245 3.30 4.40 19.88
C ASN A 245 3.58 2.90 20.01
N SER A 246 3.84 2.22 18.89
CA SER A 246 4.11 0.77 18.91
C SER A 246 5.56 0.40 19.28
N SER A 247 6.51 1.32 19.17
CA SER A 247 7.91 1.08 19.59
C SER A 247 8.20 1.42 21.06
N ALA A 248 7.26 2.05 21.77
CA ALA A 248 7.41 2.33 23.20
C ALA A 248 7.61 1.03 23.99
N TYR A 249 8.61 0.99 24.87
CA TYR A 249 8.97 -0.18 25.70
C TYR A 249 9.30 -1.46 24.88
N TRP A 250 9.75 -1.28 23.64
CA TRP A 250 10.04 -2.41 22.75
C TRP A 250 11.18 -3.29 23.28
N HIS A 251 12.21 -2.71 23.87
CA HIS A 251 13.36 -3.44 24.45
C HIS A 251 12.97 -4.31 25.66
N GLU A 252 11.96 -3.89 26.42
CA GLU A 252 11.44 -4.60 27.57
C GLU A 252 10.39 -5.67 27.21
N ASP A 253 10.13 -5.89 25.93
CA ASP A 253 9.08 -6.78 25.42
C ASP A 253 7.66 -6.42 25.92
N LYS A 254 7.42 -5.12 26.15
CA LYS A 254 6.16 -4.56 26.65
C LYS A 254 5.47 -3.62 25.64
N ASN A 255 5.98 -3.56 24.44
CA ASN A 255 5.40 -2.73 23.38
C ASN A 255 4.02 -3.22 22.96
N ASP A 256 3.20 -2.29 22.46
CA ASP A 256 1.90 -2.57 21.86
C ASP A 256 1.98 -2.51 20.32
N TYR A 257 1.73 -3.63 19.64
CA TYR A 257 1.71 -3.68 18.19
C TYR A 257 0.44 -3.08 17.57
N ILE A 258 -0.65 -2.92 18.35
CA ILE A 258 -1.97 -2.54 17.83
C ILE A 258 -1.95 -1.26 17.01
N PRO A 259 -1.34 -0.13 17.43
CA PRO A 259 -1.36 1.11 16.65
C PRO A 259 -0.76 0.93 15.24
N PHE A 260 0.37 0.24 15.14
CA PHE A 260 1.04 0.03 13.85
C PHE A 260 0.32 -1.00 12.97
N VAL A 261 -0.28 -2.03 13.57
CA VAL A 261 -1.15 -3.00 12.89
C VAL A 261 -2.37 -2.30 12.32
N GLN A 262 -3.10 -1.52 13.13
CA GLN A 262 -4.28 -0.78 12.68
C GLN A 262 -3.95 0.20 11.54
N TYR A 263 -2.86 0.94 11.66
CA TYR A 263 -2.39 1.83 10.60
C TYR A 263 -2.11 1.07 9.29
N THR A 264 -1.33 0.00 9.36
CA THR A 264 -0.95 -0.79 8.18
C THR A 264 -2.17 -1.40 7.50
N LEU A 265 -3.09 -2.01 8.26
CA LEU A 265 -4.33 -2.56 7.73
C LEU A 265 -5.22 -1.46 7.14
N GLY A 266 -5.30 -0.30 7.78
CA GLY A 266 -6.03 0.87 7.26
C GLY A 266 -5.52 1.32 5.90
N VAL A 267 -4.19 1.36 5.70
CA VAL A 267 -3.57 1.67 4.40
C VAL A 267 -3.91 0.60 3.35
N VAL A 268 -3.88 -0.68 3.71
CA VAL A 268 -4.26 -1.77 2.79
C VAL A 268 -5.73 -1.67 2.39
N VAL A 269 -6.65 -1.39 3.33
CA VAL A 269 -8.08 -1.14 3.03
C VAL A 269 -8.24 0.04 2.08
N ALA A 270 -7.52 1.15 2.32
CA ALA A 270 -7.57 2.33 1.45
C ALA A 270 -7.08 2.01 0.02
N ALA A 271 -6.00 1.21 -0.10
CA ALA A 271 -5.50 0.75 -1.39
C ALA A 271 -6.54 -0.10 -2.15
N TYR A 272 -7.21 -1.02 -1.48
CA TYR A 272 -8.27 -1.81 -2.10
C TYR A 272 -9.48 -0.98 -2.52
N ARG A 273 -9.90 0.00 -1.71
CA ARG A 273 -10.99 0.93 -2.07
C ARG A 273 -10.64 1.74 -3.31
N GLU A 274 -9.41 2.26 -3.38
CA GLU A 274 -8.94 2.99 -4.55
C GLU A 274 -8.85 2.08 -5.78
N PHE A 275 -8.35 0.86 -5.63
CA PHE A 275 -8.31 -0.14 -6.71
C PHE A 275 -9.70 -0.40 -7.27
N SER A 276 -10.68 -0.74 -6.43
CA SER A 276 -12.05 -0.99 -6.84
C SER A 276 -12.67 0.22 -7.56
N SER A 277 -12.42 1.44 -7.07
CA SER A 277 -12.87 2.68 -7.72
C SER A 277 -12.26 2.87 -9.11
N ARG A 278 -10.95 2.66 -9.26
CA ARG A 278 -10.27 2.80 -10.56
C ARG A 278 -10.70 1.75 -11.55
N VAL A 279 -10.84 0.49 -11.12
CA VAL A 279 -11.32 -0.60 -11.99
C VAL A 279 -12.74 -0.34 -12.49
N LYS A 280 -13.64 0.15 -11.62
CA LYS A 280 -15.00 0.56 -12.01
C LYS A 280 -14.97 1.70 -13.03
N LEU A 281 -14.16 2.74 -12.82
CA LEU A 281 -13.99 3.84 -13.77
C LEU A 281 -13.49 3.35 -15.15
N ILE A 282 -12.52 2.43 -15.16
CA ILE A 282 -12.00 1.88 -16.40
C ILE A 282 -13.03 0.99 -17.07
N ALA A 283 -13.77 0.19 -16.31
CA ALA A 283 -14.89 -0.61 -16.81
C ALA A 283 -15.94 0.26 -17.53
N THR A 284 -16.21 1.43 -16.95
CA THR A 284 -17.17 2.38 -17.52
C THR A 284 -16.59 3.23 -18.64
N SER A 285 -15.28 3.38 -18.76
CA SER A 285 -14.65 4.17 -19.85
C SER A 285 -14.81 3.54 -21.23
N ASN A 286 -14.92 2.22 -21.32
CA ASN A 286 -15.18 1.49 -22.56
C ASN A 286 -16.68 1.41 -22.91
N MET A 287 -17.55 1.90 -22.03
CA MET A 287 -18.98 1.98 -22.28
C MET A 287 -19.31 3.28 -23.02
N SER A 288 -20.34 3.24 -23.85
CA SER A 288 -20.91 4.47 -24.42
C SER A 288 -21.40 5.39 -23.32
N LYS A 289 -21.43 6.70 -23.57
CA LYS A 289 -21.91 7.69 -22.57
C LYS A 289 -23.27 7.34 -21.98
N PRO A 290 -24.28 6.85 -22.76
CA PRO A 290 -25.57 6.40 -22.21
C PRO A 290 -25.44 5.16 -21.29
N GLU A 291 -24.59 4.19 -21.65
CA GLU A 291 -24.37 2.98 -20.83
C GLU A 291 -23.70 3.33 -19.49
N ARG A 292 -22.76 4.26 -19.47
CA ARG A 292 -22.16 4.75 -18.22
C ARG A 292 -23.17 5.38 -17.29
N ILE A 293 -24.09 6.18 -17.83
CA ILE A 293 -25.18 6.78 -17.05
C ILE A 293 -26.12 5.70 -16.52
N ARG A 294 -26.41 4.69 -17.31
CA ARG A 294 -27.22 3.52 -16.93
C ARG A 294 -26.61 2.79 -15.72
N GLU A 295 -25.32 2.46 -15.78
CA GLU A 295 -24.63 1.76 -14.68
C GLU A 295 -24.55 2.61 -13.41
N ILE A 296 -24.31 3.92 -13.51
CA ILE A 296 -24.31 4.82 -12.34
C ILE A 296 -25.67 4.79 -11.62
N ILE A 297 -26.77 4.76 -12.36
CA ILE A 297 -28.10 4.71 -11.75
C ILE A 297 -28.37 3.32 -11.17
N LYS A 298 -27.95 2.26 -11.85
CA LYS A 298 -28.06 0.87 -11.38
C LYS A 298 -27.29 0.63 -10.07
N ASP A 299 -26.05 1.14 -9.97
CA ASP A 299 -25.19 1.03 -8.79
C ASP A 299 -25.61 1.96 -7.63
N THR A 300 -26.53 2.88 -7.85
CA THR A 300 -26.96 3.82 -6.83
C THR A 300 -28.11 3.22 -6.00
N LEU A 301 -27.85 2.99 -4.71
CA LEU A 301 -28.90 2.58 -3.78
C LEU A 301 -29.93 3.72 -3.60
N GLY A 302 -31.12 3.54 -4.16
CA GLY A 302 -32.20 4.50 -4.06
C GLY A 302 -32.24 5.53 -5.19
N LYS A 303 -32.48 6.81 -4.85
CA LYS A 303 -32.72 7.87 -5.83
C LYS A 303 -31.46 8.67 -6.12
N ILE A 304 -31.23 9.00 -7.39
CA ILE A 304 -30.14 9.88 -7.83
C ILE A 304 -30.70 11.04 -8.67
N THR A 305 -30.17 12.24 -8.48
CA THR A 305 -30.53 13.44 -9.25
C THR A 305 -29.63 13.57 -10.50
N LYS A 306 -30.09 14.35 -11.48
CA LYS A 306 -29.27 14.69 -12.66
C LYS A 306 -27.97 15.39 -12.28
N THR A 307 -27.97 16.23 -11.26
CA THR A 307 -26.80 16.94 -10.77
C THR A 307 -25.75 15.97 -10.22
N GLU A 308 -26.16 14.99 -9.43
CA GLU A 308 -25.28 13.95 -8.90
C GLU A 308 -24.70 13.06 -10.00
N ILE A 309 -25.49 12.71 -11.01
CA ILE A 309 -25.00 11.99 -12.20
C ILE A 309 -23.93 12.81 -12.92
N MET A 310 -24.14 14.11 -13.11
CA MET A 310 -23.17 15.01 -13.74
C MET A 310 -21.89 15.14 -12.93
N GLN A 311 -21.97 15.13 -11.60
CA GLN A 311 -20.78 15.12 -10.73
C GLN A 311 -19.96 13.84 -10.86
N LYS A 312 -20.63 12.70 -11.09
CA LYS A 312 -19.98 11.40 -11.33
C LYS A 312 -19.46 11.23 -12.78
N CYS A 313 -19.99 12.00 -13.73
CA CYS A 313 -19.64 11.96 -15.16
C CYS A 313 -19.26 13.37 -15.66
N THR A 314 -18.13 13.90 -15.21
CA THR A 314 -17.67 15.26 -15.53
C THR A 314 -17.33 15.49 -17.02
N ASP A 315 -17.09 14.41 -17.75
CA ASP A 315 -16.78 14.40 -19.19
C ASP A 315 -18.04 14.29 -20.09
N ILE A 316 -19.24 14.14 -19.50
CA ILE A 316 -20.50 14.02 -20.22
C ILE A 316 -21.28 15.32 -20.13
N SER A 317 -21.66 15.90 -21.29
CA SER A 317 -22.45 17.13 -21.32
C SER A 317 -23.84 16.94 -20.73
N GLN A 318 -24.40 18.00 -20.13
CA GLN A 318 -25.74 18.01 -19.57
C GLN A 318 -26.82 17.55 -20.57
N VAL A 319 -26.66 17.89 -21.86
CA VAL A 319 -27.58 17.51 -22.93
C VAL A 319 -27.56 15.99 -23.14
N THR A 320 -26.34 15.40 -23.13
CA THR A 320 -26.17 13.95 -23.29
C THR A 320 -26.75 13.19 -22.08
N VAL A 321 -26.52 13.70 -20.87
CA VAL A 321 -27.13 13.12 -19.64
C VAL A 321 -28.66 13.14 -19.75
N GLN A 322 -29.24 14.29 -20.13
CA GLN A 322 -30.71 14.42 -20.24
C GLN A 322 -31.29 13.48 -21.30
N ARG A 323 -30.60 13.33 -22.45
CA ARG A 323 -31.03 12.41 -23.52
C ARG A 323 -31.00 10.96 -23.06
N ALA A 324 -29.92 10.53 -22.42
CA ALA A 324 -29.80 9.18 -21.87
C ALA A 324 -30.87 8.89 -20.81
N LEU A 325 -31.12 9.82 -19.87
CA LEU A 325 -32.16 9.67 -18.87
C LEU A 325 -33.55 9.51 -19.50
N ASN A 326 -33.88 10.30 -20.52
CA ASN A 326 -35.16 10.18 -21.23
C ASN A 326 -35.30 8.83 -21.92
N GLU A 327 -34.22 8.34 -22.55
CA GLU A 327 -34.20 7.04 -23.22
C GLU A 327 -34.38 5.89 -22.24
N LEU A 328 -33.67 5.91 -21.09
CA LEU A 328 -33.78 4.87 -20.06
C LEU A 328 -35.18 4.86 -19.40
N VAL A 329 -35.79 6.03 -19.20
CA VAL A 329 -37.18 6.14 -18.74
C VAL A 329 -38.14 5.54 -19.78
N THR A 330 -37.96 5.86 -21.07
CA THR A 330 -38.79 5.34 -22.16
C THR A 330 -38.69 3.83 -22.28
N ARG A 331 -37.50 3.27 -22.05
CA ARG A 331 -37.27 1.83 -21.99
C ARG A 331 -37.81 1.18 -20.71
N GLY A 332 -38.19 1.98 -19.72
CA GLY A 332 -38.65 1.51 -18.41
C GLY A 332 -37.57 0.91 -17.53
N GLU A 333 -36.28 1.13 -17.87
CA GLU A 333 -35.13 0.65 -17.07
C GLU A 333 -34.96 1.47 -15.79
N ILE A 334 -35.40 2.73 -15.81
CA ILE A 334 -35.38 3.62 -14.64
C ILE A 334 -36.74 4.28 -14.41
N LEU A 335 -37.02 4.57 -13.17
CA LEU A 335 -38.22 5.30 -12.76
C LEU A 335 -37.88 6.78 -12.54
N LYS A 336 -38.67 7.68 -13.14
CA LYS A 336 -38.57 9.12 -12.89
C LYS A 336 -39.50 9.50 -11.74
N ILE A 337 -38.97 10.12 -10.69
CA ILE A 337 -39.68 10.46 -9.47
C ILE A 337 -39.62 11.99 -9.28
N GLY A 338 -40.77 12.62 -8.99
CA GLY A 338 -40.88 14.05 -8.82
C GLY A 338 -40.93 14.83 -10.13
N CYS A 339 -40.95 16.18 -10.00
CA CYS A 339 -41.00 17.09 -11.16
C CYS A 339 -40.15 18.36 -10.91
N GLY A 340 -39.79 19.03 -12.00
CA GLY A 340 -38.98 20.25 -11.99
C GLY A 340 -37.62 20.03 -11.33
N ARG A 341 -37.22 20.91 -10.41
CA ARG A 341 -35.93 20.86 -9.70
C ARG A 341 -35.81 19.70 -8.71
N TYR A 342 -36.88 19.04 -8.36
CA TYR A 342 -36.94 17.90 -7.44
C TYR A 342 -36.98 16.55 -8.19
N THR A 343 -36.72 16.54 -9.49
CA THR A 343 -36.68 15.31 -10.28
C THR A 343 -35.49 14.46 -9.90
N SER A 344 -35.75 13.19 -9.55
CA SER A 344 -34.78 12.14 -9.32
C SER A 344 -35.10 10.89 -10.11
N TYR A 345 -34.15 10.01 -10.24
CA TYR A 345 -34.21 8.76 -11.00
C TYR A 345 -33.83 7.61 -10.08
N MET A 346 -34.42 6.43 -10.30
CA MET A 346 -34.16 5.23 -9.54
C MET A 346 -34.16 4.02 -10.50
N TRP A 347 -33.30 3.06 -10.22
CA TRP A 347 -33.30 1.82 -10.99
C TRP A 347 -34.63 1.06 -10.81
N ASN A 348 -35.14 0.47 -11.89
CA ASN A 348 -36.39 -0.30 -11.88
C ASN A 348 -36.09 -1.79 -11.75
N HIS A 349 -36.07 -2.30 -10.51
CA HIS A 349 -35.81 -3.70 -10.22
C HIS A 349 -36.93 -4.68 -10.65
N GLU A 350 -38.11 -4.18 -11.01
CA GLU A 350 -39.23 -5.03 -11.45
C GLU A 350 -39.06 -5.52 -12.90
N LYS A 351 -38.02 -5.04 -13.59
CA LYS A 351 -37.81 -5.34 -15.01
C LYS A 351 -36.54 -6.20 -15.25
N GLU A 352 -35.86 -6.64 -14.20
CA GLU A 352 -34.84 -7.69 -14.26
C GLU A 352 -35.52 -9.05 -14.15
#